data_71476e2350a5dad3d124631ab0857b73
#
_entry.id   71476e2350a5dad3d124631ab0857b73
#
_cell.length_a   1.000
_cell.length_b   1.000
_cell.length_c   1.000
_cell.angle_alpha   90.00
_cell.angle_beta   90.00
_cell.angle_gamma   90.00
#
_symmetry.space_group_name_H-M   'P 1'
#
loop_
_entity.id
_entity.type
_entity.pdbx_description
1 polymer ?
#
loop_
_entity_poly.entity_id
_entity_poly.type
_entity_poly.pdbx_seq_one_letter_code
_entity_poly.pdbx_strand_id
1 'polypeptide(L)'
;MKNWIFIGCLVLCLFSCRSNSDDDETPPSQEEVNGLSKQQQEAQNLMNKLWMYSPLQGTSLDLDRMSALNEIQELADKCSATYFSDYLSCIDEKAESIEKYDVLLSCYRLAIDKVIQEIKEDKVENGTTHIWMLYNMGYIVKTPSGCFGIDLMHRWAEKLAPHLDFLCITHNHQDHYDNELITAMLEAGKPVLSNYIKQGEEYTSTVPANYTIKNFTIRTSITDHNNSGLSNFVTVFCIDCGADSGHFTLMHTGDSNYKPTQFTNILGTVELLIPRYAPNALTENNIIGKKDGQTQPAYVLLSHILELTHVSEEESRWSIASALERASKIHCDQTYVPMWGEKMIWKNNKLN
;
A
#
# COMPACT_ATOMS: atom_id res chain seq x y z
N MET A 1 -54.53 16.18 -18.09
CA MET A 1 -55.43 17.39 -18.07
C MET A 1 -55.09 18.16 -16.80
N LYS A 2 -54.94 19.49 -16.99
CA LYS A 2 -54.72 20.59 -16.01
C LYS A 2 -53.29 20.62 -15.42
N ASN A 3 -52.36 21.38 -15.88
CA ASN A 3 -52.13 22.84 -16.13
C ASN A 3 -52.37 23.71 -14.91
N TRP A 4 -51.40 24.59 -14.73
CA TRP A 4 -51.36 25.98 -14.21
C TRP A 4 -50.48 26.16 -12.93
N ILE A 5 -49.68 27.18 -12.72
CA ILE A 5 -49.12 28.35 -13.44
C ILE A 5 -48.12 28.98 -12.46
N PHE A 6 -47.13 29.66 -12.97
CA PHE A 6 -46.23 30.68 -12.42
C PHE A 6 -46.81 31.61 -11.41
N ILE A 7 -46.03 32.06 -10.43
CA ILE A 7 -45.90 33.48 -10.03
C ILE A 7 -44.48 33.74 -9.51
N GLY A 8 -43.79 34.63 -10.20
CA GLY A 8 -42.54 35.24 -9.75
C GLY A 8 -42.84 36.41 -8.79
N CYS A 9 -41.93 36.68 -7.88
CA CYS A 9 -41.86 37.95 -7.18
C CYS A 9 -40.42 38.44 -7.21
N LEU A 10 -40.28 39.46 -8.06
CA LEU A 10 -39.12 40.34 -8.15
C LEU A 10 -39.27 41.39 -7.02
N VAL A 11 -38.31 41.49 -6.11
CA VAL A 11 -38.17 42.67 -5.22
C VAL A 11 -36.79 43.24 -5.42
N LEU A 12 -36.80 44.36 -6.13
CA LEU A 12 -35.70 45.32 -6.11
C LEU A 12 -35.79 46.13 -4.81
N CYS A 13 -34.71 46.26 -4.11
CA CYS A 13 -34.47 47.41 -3.23
C CYS A 13 -33.07 47.94 -3.38
N LEU A 14 -33.04 49.25 -3.58
CA LEU A 14 -31.93 50.09 -3.97
C LEU A 14 -31.09 50.58 -2.76
N PHE A 15 -29.80 50.68 -3.01
CA PHE A 15 -28.82 51.64 -2.52
C PHE A 15 -28.76 52.04 -1.03
N SER A 16 -27.61 51.79 -0.44
CA SER A 16 -26.88 52.86 0.26
C SER A 16 -25.38 52.60 0.22
N CYS A 17 -24.65 53.48 -0.43
CA CYS A 17 -23.20 53.61 -0.34
C CYS A 17 -22.78 54.00 1.08
N ARG A 18 -21.80 53.30 1.62
CA ARG A 18 -20.85 53.89 2.55
C ARG A 18 -19.47 53.30 2.36
N SER A 19 -18.56 54.13 1.89
CA SER A 19 -17.14 53.96 1.84
C SER A 19 -16.58 53.71 3.25
N ASN A 20 -15.80 52.64 3.42
CA ASN A 20 -14.61 52.69 4.25
C ASN A 20 -13.61 51.67 3.70
N SER A 21 -12.43 52.17 3.42
CA SER A 21 -11.18 51.46 3.19
C SER A 21 -10.93 50.48 4.32
N ASP A 22 -10.67 49.22 3.97
CA ASP A 22 -9.74 48.38 4.74
C ASP A 22 -9.34 47.19 3.91
N ASP A 23 -8.09 47.15 3.63
CA ASP A 23 -7.19 46.06 3.37
C ASP A 23 -7.80 44.71 2.90
N ASP A 24 -8.02 44.63 1.61
CA ASP A 24 -8.23 43.40 0.89
C ASP A 24 -6.84 42.70 0.78
N GLU A 25 -6.44 41.96 1.85
CA GLU A 25 -5.37 40.97 1.74
C GLU A 25 -5.90 39.83 0.85
N THR A 26 -5.81 40.00 -0.44
CA THR A 26 -5.85 38.89 -1.39
C THR A 26 -4.78 37.91 -0.95
N PRO A 27 -5.13 36.65 -0.64
CA PRO A 27 -4.11 35.65 -0.38
C PRO A 27 -3.15 35.60 -1.58
N PRO A 28 -1.84 35.49 -1.35
CA PRO A 28 -0.87 35.51 -2.44
C PRO A 28 -1.27 34.48 -3.47
N SER A 29 -1.41 34.90 -4.72
CA SER A 29 -1.65 34.00 -5.85
C SER A 29 -0.53 32.98 -5.89
N GLN A 30 -0.81 31.77 -5.46
CA GLN A 30 0.13 30.65 -5.61
C GLN A 30 0.31 30.45 -7.11
N GLU A 31 1.52 30.65 -7.61
CA GLU A 31 1.85 30.44 -9.02
C GLU A 31 1.59 28.97 -9.38
N GLU A 32 0.52 28.73 -10.12
CA GLU A 32 0.26 27.44 -10.75
C GLU A 32 1.02 27.39 -12.08
N VAL A 33 1.87 26.37 -12.24
CA VAL A 33 2.53 26.08 -13.50
C VAL A 33 1.91 24.80 -14.08
N ASN A 34 1.42 24.86 -15.30
CA ASN A 34 0.69 23.76 -15.94
C ASN A 34 -0.54 23.26 -15.13
N GLY A 35 -1.18 24.11 -14.34
CA GLY A 35 -2.34 23.74 -13.51
C GLY A 35 -1.99 23.01 -12.21
N LEU A 36 -0.71 22.80 -11.90
CA LEU A 36 -0.25 22.20 -10.64
C LEU A 36 0.20 23.29 -9.66
N SER A 37 -0.13 23.10 -8.39
CA SER A 37 0.44 23.92 -7.31
C SER A 37 1.94 23.71 -7.18
N LYS A 38 2.63 24.59 -6.49
CA LYS A 38 4.06 24.45 -6.19
C LYS A 38 4.36 23.12 -5.46
N GLN A 39 3.51 22.77 -4.49
CA GLN A 39 3.66 21.55 -3.69
C GLN A 39 3.46 20.29 -4.53
N GLN A 40 2.51 20.29 -5.45
CA GLN A 40 2.31 19.18 -6.39
C GLN A 40 3.51 19.02 -7.34
N GLN A 41 4.11 20.11 -7.80
CA GLN A 41 5.32 20.06 -8.62
C GLN A 41 6.52 19.51 -7.84
N GLU A 42 6.67 19.92 -6.57
CA GLU A 42 7.69 19.43 -5.66
C GLU A 42 7.52 17.91 -5.42
N ALA A 43 6.31 17.47 -5.10
CA ALA A 43 5.98 16.06 -4.96
C ALA A 43 6.27 15.25 -6.23
N GLN A 44 5.89 15.77 -7.40
CA GLN A 44 6.15 15.10 -8.67
C GLN A 44 7.64 14.93 -8.96
N ASN A 45 8.43 15.96 -8.68
CA ASN A 45 9.88 15.89 -8.84
C ASN A 45 10.50 14.88 -7.89
N LEU A 46 10.06 14.86 -6.63
CA LEU A 46 10.51 13.93 -5.60
C LEU A 46 10.18 12.48 -5.97
N MET A 47 8.94 12.20 -6.35
CA MET A 47 8.51 10.85 -6.71
C MET A 47 9.13 10.38 -8.03
N ASN A 48 9.32 11.25 -9.03
CA ASN A 48 10.05 10.90 -10.24
C ASN A 48 11.50 10.52 -9.95
N LYS A 49 12.15 11.23 -9.03
CA LYS A 49 13.50 10.92 -8.58
C LYS A 49 13.56 9.56 -7.88
N LEU A 50 12.57 9.24 -7.03
CA LEU A 50 12.43 7.94 -6.39
C LEU A 50 12.25 6.82 -7.42
N TRP A 51 11.34 6.99 -8.38
CA TRP A 51 10.95 5.96 -9.35
C TRP A 51 11.91 5.81 -10.54
N MET A 52 12.88 6.70 -10.68
CA MET A 52 13.93 6.59 -11.71
C MET A 52 14.78 5.34 -11.52
N TYR A 53 14.89 4.85 -10.29
CA TYR A 53 15.71 3.72 -9.91
C TYR A 53 14.87 2.57 -9.37
N SER A 54 15.28 1.34 -9.65
CA SER A 54 14.67 0.17 -9.04
C SER A 54 15.05 0.08 -7.56
N PRO A 55 14.12 -0.28 -6.65
CA PRO A 55 14.45 -0.54 -5.25
C PRO A 55 15.48 -1.66 -5.07
N LEU A 56 15.72 -2.45 -6.11
CA LEU A 56 16.62 -3.61 -6.15
C LEU A 56 18.05 -3.25 -6.59
N GLN A 57 18.30 -2.04 -7.07
CA GLN A 57 19.62 -1.62 -7.53
C GLN A 57 20.56 -1.19 -6.40
N GLY A 58 20.39 -1.74 -5.23
CA GLY A 58 21.28 -1.56 -4.11
C GLY A 58 21.04 -0.26 -3.33
N THR A 59 20.63 -0.42 -2.11
CA THR A 59 20.29 0.65 -1.16
C THR A 59 21.46 1.57 -0.82
N SER A 60 22.68 1.21 -1.20
CA SER A 60 23.90 1.95 -0.79
C SER A 60 24.58 2.71 -1.92
N LEU A 61 24.19 2.56 -3.17
CA LEU A 61 24.93 3.11 -4.31
C LEU A 61 24.18 4.18 -5.09
N ASP A 62 22.88 4.33 -4.89
CA ASP A 62 22.09 5.34 -5.56
C ASP A 62 21.84 6.54 -4.65
N LEU A 63 22.68 7.55 -4.77
CA LEU A 63 22.59 8.79 -3.98
C LEU A 63 21.27 9.53 -4.22
N ASP A 64 20.73 9.44 -5.42
CA ASP A 64 19.48 10.13 -5.76
C ASP A 64 18.27 9.46 -5.12
N ARG A 65 18.20 8.11 -5.17
CA ARG A 65 17.13 7.38 -4.47
C ARG A 65 17.21 7.60 -2.96
N MET A 66 18.40 7.52 -2.38
CA MET A 66 18.60 7.78 -0.94
C MET A 66 18.23 9.21 -0.56
N SER A 67 18.54 10.19 -1.40
CA SER A 67 18.12 11.57 -1.18
C SER A 67 16.60 11.71 -1.21
N ALA A 68 15.93 11.05 -2.16
CA ALA A 68 14.46 11.07 -2.23
C ALA A 68 13.82 10.38 -0.99
N LEU A 69 14.35 9.25 -0.55
CA LEU A 69 13.89 8.56 0.64
C LEU A 69 14.04 9.42 1.90
N ASN A 70 15.18 10.09 2.06
CA ASN A 70 15.42 10.99 3.20
C ASN A 70 14.45 12.19 3.20
N GLU A 71 14.17 12.76 2.03
CA GLU A 71 13.22 13.85 1.89
C GLU A 71 11.80 13.42 2.21
N ILE A 72 11.36 12.24 1.77
CA ILE A 72 10.08 11.64 2.17
C ILE A 72 10.03 11.41 3.69
N GLN A 73 11.13 10.92 4.28
CA GLN A 73 11.24 10.74 5.73
C GLN A 73 11.04 12.07 6.48
N GLU A 74 11.73 13.13 6.06
CA GLU A 74 11.61 14.44 6.68
C GLU A 74 10.20 15.03 6.59
N LEU A 75 9.50 14.79 5.49
CA LEU A 75 8.10 15.17 5.33
C LEU A 75 7.18 14.33 6.25
N ALA A 76 7.42 13.02 6.32
CA ALA A 76 6.67 12.11 7.19
C ALA A 76 6.85 12.45 8.68
N ASP A 77 8.05 12.83 9.10
CA ASP A 77 8.34 13.22 10.49
C ASP A 77 7.56 14.47 10.93
N LYS A 78 7.21 15.34 9.99
CA LYS A 78 6.37 16.53 10.22
C LYS A 78 4.87 16.22 10.20
N CYS A 79 4.47 15.10 9.63
CA CYS A 79 3.08 14.67 9.54
C CYS A 79 2.64 14.01 10.85
N SER A 80 1.73 14.63 11.60
CA SER A 80 1.17 13.99 12.79
C SER A 80 0.19 12.87 12.44
N ALA A 81 0.11 11.84 13.28
CA ALA A 81 -0.85 10.75 13.12
C ALA A 81 -2.31 11.25 13.07
N THR A 82 -2.64 12.24 13.90
CA THR A 82 -3.98 12.86 13.88
C THR A 82 -4.27 13.54 12.54
N TYR A 83 -3.32 14.31 12.01
CA TYR A 83 -3.49 14.98 10.72
C TYR A 83 -3.70 13.99 9.59
N PHE A 84 -2.93 12.90 9.57
CA PHE A 84 -3.11 11.86 8.57
C PHE A 84 -4.44 11.13 8.72
N SER A 85 -4.86 10.82 9.94
CA SER A 85 -6.17 10.21 10.22
C SER A 85 -7.33 11.11 9.79
N ASP A 86 -7.22 12.43 10.04
CA ASP A 86 -8.20 13.43 9.60
C ASP A 86 -8.27 13.51 8.06
N TYR A 87 -7.12 13.43 7.38
CA TYR A 87 -7.05 13.35 5.92
C TYR A 87 -7.72 12.08 5.39
N LEU A 88 -7.46 10.93 5.98
CA LEU A 88 -8.07 9.65 5.56
C LEU A 88 -9.60 9.65 5.68
N SER A 89 -10.15 10.37 6.67
CA SER A 89 -11.58 10.37 7.00
C SER A 89 -12.37 11.57 6.47
N CYS A 90 -11.72 12.59 5.90
CA CYS A 90 -12.43 13.77 5.40
C CYS A 90 -13.11 13.48 4.04
N ILE A 91 -14.01 14.36 3.59
CA ILE A 91 -14.65 14.27 2.27
C ILE A 91 -13.64 14.46 1.14
N ASP A 92 -13.93 13.93 -0.04
CA ASP A 92 -13.01 13.87 -1.17
C ASP A 92 -12.51 15.25 -1.62
N GLU A 93 -13.39 16.25 -1.73
CA GLU A 93 -13.01 17.60 -2.13
C GLU A 93 -12.02 18.23 -1.15
N LYS A 94 -12.14 17.91 0.15
CA LYS A 94 -11.18 18.37 1.16
C LYS A 94 -9.87 17.63 1.04
N ALA A 95 -9.89 16.31 0.80
CA ALA A 95 -8.69 15.51 0.60
C ALA A 95 -7.89 15.98 -0.63
N GLU A 96 -8.56 16.20 -1.76
CA GLU A 96 -7.95 16.74 -2.98
C GLU A 96 -7.36 18.13 -2.76
N SER A 97 -8.02 18.97 -1.96
CA SER A 97 -7.47 20.29 -1.58
C SER A 97 -6.23 20.14 -0.70
N ILE A 98 -6.22 19.19 0.24
CA ILE A 98 -5.05 18.93 1.08
C ILE A 98 -3.90 18.42 0.21
N GLU A 99 -4.13 17.43 -0.65
CA GLU A 99 -3.15 16.88 -1.59
C GLU A 99 -2.55 17.97 -2.50
N LYS A 100 -3.33 18.98 -2.85
CA LYS A 100 -2.85 20.11 -3.66
C LYS A 100 -1.79 20.96 -2.95
N TYR A 101 -1.85 21.06 -1.63
CA TYR A 101 -1.02 21.99 -0.85
C TYR A 101 -0.11 21.32 0.18
N ASP A 102 -0.08 20.00 0.24
CA ASP A 102 0.79 19.20 1.09
C ASP A 102 1.66 18.28 0.24
N VAL A 103 2.99 18.45 0.32
CA VAL A 103 3.94 17.69 -0.51
C VAL A 103 3.88 16.19 -0.21
N LEU A 104 3.79 15.80 1.08
CA LEU A 104 3.76 14.39 1.47
C LEU A 104 2.49 13.71 0.96
N LEU A 105 1.34 14.36 1.14
CA LEU A 105 0.06 13.79 0.70
C LEU A 105 -0.12 13.85 -0.82
N SER A 106 0.54 14.81 -1.50
CA SER A 106 0.72 14.76 -2.96
C SER A 106 1.55 13.53 -3.37
N CYS A 107 2.66 13.22 -2.68
CA CYS A 107 3.46 12.01 -2.94
C CYS A 107 2.63 10.74 -2.74
N TYR A 108 1.88 10.68 -1.64
CA TYR A 108 0.99 9.56 -1.33
C TYR A 108 -0.06 9.36 -2.45
N ARG A 109 -0.70 10.44 -2.92
CA ARG A 109 -1.65 10.41 -4.05
C ARG A 109 -0.99 9.97 -5.37
N LEU A 110 0.17 10.53 -5.71
CA LEU A 110 0.91 10.18 -6.92
C LEU A 110 1.27 8.70 -6.99
N ALA A 111 1.54 8.06 -5.83
CA ALA A 111 1.85 6.64 -5.77
C ALA A 111 0.70 5.77 -6.29
N ILE A 112 -0.52 5.99 -5.81
CA ILE A 112 -1.68 5.21 -6.27
C ILE A 112 -2.07 5.55 -7.71
N ASP A 113 -2.01 6.82 -8.10
CA ASP A 113 -2.35 7.23 -9.47
C ASP A 113 -1.41 6.56 -10.48
N LYS A 114 -0.09 6.53 -10.20
CA LYS A 114 0.90 5.79 -10.99
C LYS A 114 0.60 4.30 -11.05
N VAL A 115 0.34 3.69 -9.90
CA VAL A 115 0.05 2.24 -9.83
C VAL A 115 -1.19 1.89 -10.64
N ILE A 116 -2.27 2.66 -10.51
CA ILE A 116 -3.50 2.47 -11.30
C ILE A 116 -3.23 2.62 -12.80
N GLN A 117 -2.47 3.63 -13.19
CA GLN A 117 -2.12 3.84 -14.59
C GLN A 117 -1.31 2.66 -15.13
N GLU A 118 -0.26 2.24 -14.43
CA GLU A 118 0.60 1.14 -14.86
C GLU A 118 -0.16 -0.20 -14.91
N ILE A 119 -1.03 -0.49 -13.95
CA ILE A 119 -1.87 -1.70 -13.98
C ILE A 119 -2.75 -1.71 -15.25
N LYS A 120 -3.28 -0.58 -15.68
CA LYS A 120 -4.10 -0.48 -16.90
C LYS A 120 -3.28 -0.69 -18.17
N GLU A 121 -2.10 -0.10 -18.23
CA GLU A 121 -1.27 -0.04 -19.44
C GLU A 121 -0.39 -1.28 -19.61
N ASP A 122 0.08 -1.86 -18.51
CA ASP A 122 1.03 -2.97 -18.54
C ASP A 122 0.42 -4.24 -19.12
N LYS A 123 1.04 -4.75 -20.16
CA LYS A 123 0.81 -6.10 -20.68
C LYS A 123 1.87 -7.02 -20.07
N VAL A 124 1.44 -7.87 -19.14
CA VAL A 124 2.33 -8.83 -18.52
C VAL A 124 2.53 -10.03 -19.45
N GLU A 125 3.77 -10.30 -19.84
CA GLU A 125 4.13 -11.41 -20.72
C GLU A 125 4.20 -12.73 -19.93
N ASN A 126 4.00 -13.85 -20.62
CA ASN A 126 4.22 -15.17 -20.01
C ASN A 126 5.63 -15.30 -19.45
N GLY A 127 5.73 -15.86 -18.25
CA GLY A 127 6.99 -16.00 -17.52
C GLY A 127 7.40 -14.74 -16.76
N THR A 128 6.49 -13.73 -16.66
CA THR A 128 6.75 -12.52 -15.89
C THR A 128 5.67 -12.25 -14.83
N THR A 129 6.04 -11.49 -13.81
CA THR A 129 5.11 -10.97 -12.79
C THR A 129 5.51 -9.54 -12.46
N HIS A 130 4.55 -8.63 -12.46
CA HIS A 130 4.76 -7.24 -12.06
C HIS A 130 4.23 -7.04 -10.65
N ILE A 131 5.00 -6.35 -9.82
CA ILE A 131 4.73 -6.16 -8.39
C ILE A 131 4.90 -4.68 -8.08
N TRP A 132 3.92 -4.08 -7.43
CA TRP A 132 3.98 -2.69 -6.95
C TRP A 132 3.85 -2.67 -5.44
N MET A 133 4.69 -1.90 -4.78
CA MET A 133 4.50 -1.49 -3.40
C MET A 133 3.64 -0.22 -3.39
N LEU A 134 2.53 -0.21 -2.65
CA LEU A 134 1.66 0.95 -2.58
C LEU A 134 1.92 1.80 -1.34
N TYR A 135 1.66 1.26 -0.17
CA TYR A 135 1.82 1.91 1.12
C TYR A 135 1.90 0.86 2.23
N ASN A 136 2.67 1.09 3.29
CA ASN A 136 2.79 0.24 4.48
C ASN A 136 3.17 -1.21 4.12
N MET A 137 2.21 -2.13 4.14
CA MET A 137 2.36 -3.52 3.68
C MET A 137 1.52 -3.83 2.43
N GLY A 138 1.00 -2.78 1.76
CA GLY A 138 0.14 -2.93 0.59
C GLY A 138 0.91 -3.25 -0.68
N TYR A 139 0.59 -4.39 -1.30
CA TYR A 139 1.17 -4.81 -2.57
C TYR A 139 0.12 -5.17 -3.60
N ILE A 140 0.39 -4.84 -4.86
CA ILE A 140 -0.38 -5.30 -6.01
C ILE A 140 0.53 -6.20 -6.84
N VAL A 141 -0.01 -7.34 -7.26
CA VAL A 141 0.69 -8.32 -8.07
C VAL A 141 -0.12 -8.60 -9.34
N LYS A 142 0.49 -8.42 -10.49
CA LYS A 142 -0.12 -8.68 -11.79
C LYS A 142 0.68 -9.72 -12.58
N THR A 143 -0.02 -10.75 -13.04
CA THR A 143 0.49 -11.83 -13.88
C THR A 143 -0.27 -11.87 -15.21
N PRO A 144 0.10 -12.71 -16.17
CA PRO A 144 -0.70 -12.91 -17.38
C PRO A 144 -2.14 -13.35 -17.08
N SER A 145 -2.36 -14.14 -16.03
CA SER A 145 -3.67 -14.68 -15.64
C SER A 145 -4.55 -13.75 -14.85
N GLY A 146 -3.99 -12.72 -14.18
CA GLY A 146 -4.79 -11.84 -13.35
C GLY A 146 -3.98 -10.91 -12.47
N CYS A 147 -4.72 -10.15 -11.67
CA CYS A 147 -4.18 -9.14 -10.76
C CYS A 147 -4.81 -9.26 -9.39
N PHE A 148 -4.04 -9.16 -8.33
CA PHE A 148 -4.55 -9.18 -6.96
C PHE A 148 -3.84 -8.18 -6.06
N GLY A 149 -4.49 -7.83 -4.96
CA GLY A 149 -3.95 -6.97 -3.92
C GLY A 149 -3.77 -7.72 -2.60
N ILE A 150 -2.83 -7.26 -1.79
CA ILE A 150 -2.64 -7.70 -0.40
C ILE A 150 -2.49 -6.46 0.47
N ASP A 151 -3.23 -6.37 1.57
CA ASP A 151 -3.17 -5.30 2.58
C ASP A 151 -3.20 -3.87 1.98
N LEU A 152 -4.08 -3.65 1.02
CA LEU A 152 -4.21 -2.37 0.33
C LEU A 152 -4.95 -1.35 1.21
N MET A 153 -4.19 -0.61 1.99
CA MET A 153 -4.66 0.58 2.73
C MET A 153 -4.24 1.84 1.98
N HIS A 154 -5.20 2.60 1.50
CA HIS A 154 -4.97 3.90 0.87
C HIS A 154 -6.29 4.65 0.74
N ARG A 155 -6.29 5.99 0.95
CA ARG A 155 -7.52 6.78 0.83
C ARG A 155 -8.31 6.55 -0.47
N TRP A 156 -7.63 6.26 -1.55
CA TRP A 156 -8.22 6.05 -2.88
C TRP A 156 -8.10 4.60 -3.34
N ALA A 157 -8.02 3.65 -2.39
CA ALA A 157 -7.84 2.23 -2.71
C ALA A 157 -9.01 1.64 -3.50
N GLU A 158 -10.24 2.14 -3.32
CA GLU A 158 -11.44 1.71 -4.04
C GLU A 158 -11.29 1.79 -5.56
N LYS A 159 -10.46 2.73 -6.04
CA LYS A 159 -10.15 2.88 -7.48
C LYS A 159 -9.39 1.69 -8.07
N LEU A 160 -8.82 0.84 -7.23
CA LEU A 160 -8.16 -0.42 -7.65
C LEU A 160 -9.17 -1.55 -7.89
N ALA A 161 -10.36 -1.52 -7.26
CA ALA A 161 -11.33 -2.61 -7.35
C ALA A 161 -11.66 -3.09 -8.78
N PRO A 162 -11.81 -2.23 -9.80
CA PRO A 162 -12.05 -2.69 -11.17
C PRO A 162 -10.92 -3.53 -11.76
N HIS A 163 -9.70 -3.36 -11.26
CA HIS A 163 -8.48 -3.94 -11.80
C HIS A 163 -8.02 -5.19 -11.08
N LEU A 164 -8.54 -5.46 -9.88
CA LEU A 164 -8.20 -6.63 -9.08
C LEU A 164 -9.18 -7.77 -9.37
N ASP A 165 -8.68 -9.00 -9.36
CA ASP A 165 -9.46 -10.23 -9.42
C ASP A 165 -9.83 -10.72 -8.03
N PHE A 166 -8.98 -10.50 -7.04
CA PHE A 166 -9.23 -10.78 -5.63
C PHE A 166 -8.36 -9.88 -4.73
N LEU A 167 -8.73 -9.82 -3.46
CA LEU A 167 -8.03 -9.07 -2.42
C LEU A 167 -7.73 -10.00 -1.23
N CYS A 168 -6.50 -9.93 -0.71
CA CYS A 168 -6.09 -10.59 0.52
C CYS A 168 -5.92 -9.56 1.63
N ILE A 169 -6.45 -9.85 2.83
CA ILE A 169 -6.30 -8.98 4.00
C ILE A 169 -5.78 -9.84 5.15
N THR A 170 -4.61 -9.48 5.65
CA THR A 170 -3.93 -10.27 6.66
C THR A 170 -4.63 -10.23 8.01
N HIS A 171 -5.12 -9.06 8.44
CA HIS A 171 -5.78 -8.91 9.73
C HIS A 171 -6.60 -7.62 9.84
N ASN A 172 -7.36 -7.49 10.93
CA ASN A 172 -8.26 -6.38 11.17
C ASN A 172 -7.58 -5.22 11.93
N HIS A 173 -6.49 -4.67 11.37
CA HIS A 173 -5.95 -3.38 11.77
C HIS A 173 -6.08 -2.38 10.62
N GLN A 174 -6.44 -1.13 10.94
CA GLN A 174 -6.84 -0.12 9.94
C GLN A 174 -5.74 0.23 8.94
N ASP A 175 -4.50 0.01 9.27
CA ASP A 175 -3.34 0.23 8.40
C ASP A 175 -3.10 -0.91 7.39
N HIS A 176 -3.95 -1.96 7.38
CA HIS A 176 -3.86 -3.10 6.47
C HIS A 176 -5.05 -3.24 5.52
N TYR A 177 -6.10 -2.43 5.66
CA TYR A 177 -7.26 -2.51 4.78
C TYR A 177 -7.92 -1.16 4.54
N ASP A 178 -8.71 -1.11 3.50
CA ASP A 178 -9.62 -0.02 3.19
C ASP A 178 -11.05 -0.56 3.05
N ASN A 179 -12.01 0.04 3.77
CA ASN A 179 -13.39 -0.41 3.78
C ASN A 179 -14.12 -0.17 2.46
N GLU A 180 -13.80 0.90 1.75
CA GLU A 180 -14.41 1.24 0.47
C GLU A 180 -13.95 0.27 -0.61
N LEU A 181 -12.65 -0.08 -0.61
CA LEU A 181 -12.13 -1.14 -1.48
C LEU A 181 -12.78 -2.49 -1.19
N ILE A 182 -12.88 -2.90 0.09
CA ILE A 182 -13.54 -4.16 0.47
C ILE A 182 -14.97 -4.18 -0.05
N THR A 183 -15.72 -3.11 0.19
CA THR A 183 -17.11 -2.96 -0.26
C THR A 183 -17.21 -3.08 -1.78
N ALA A 184 -16.39 -2.34 -2.52
CA ALA A 184 -16.37 -2.35 -3.98
C ALA A 184 -16.02 -3.74 -4.56
N MET A 185 -15.09 -4.47 -3.91
CA MET A 185 -14.75 -5.84 -4.30
C MET A 185 -15.92 -6.80 -4.08
N LEU A 186 -16.57 -6.75 -2.93
CA LEU A 186 -17.70 -7.62 -2.57
C LEU A 186 -18.94 -7.33 -3.43
N GLU A 187 -19.25 -6.06 -3.69
CA GLU A 187 -20.34 -5.65 -4.59
C GLU A 187 -20.11 -6.11 -6.04
N ALA A 188 -18.85 -6.15 -6.47
CA ALA A 188 -18.47 -6.70 -7.76
C ALA A 188 -18.42 -8.24 -7.79
N GLY A 189 -18.76 -8.93 -6.70
CA GLY A 189 -18.69 -10.39 -6.58
C GLY A 189 -17.27 -10.95 -6.63
N LYS A 190 -16.28 -10.15 -6.28
CA LYS A 190 -14.88 -10.56 -6.28
C LYS A 190 -14.44 -11.09 -4.92
N PRO A 191 -13.61 -12.15 -4.87
CA PRO A 191 -13.14 -12.73 -3.61
C PRO A 191 -12.36 -11.74 -2.74
N VAL A 192 -12.68 -11.71 -1.45
CA VAL A 192 -11.90 -11.02 -0.41
C VAL A 192 -11.51 -12.06 0.64
N LEU A 193 -10.22 -12.44 0.65
CA LEU A 193 -9.69 -13.44 1.56
C LEU A 193 -9.27 -12.79 2.87
N SER A 194 -9.78 -13.30 3.99
CA SER A 194 -9.45 -12.80 5.34
C SER A 194 -9.76 -13.83 6.42
N ASN A 195 -9.52 -13.48 7.68
CA ASN A 195 -9.97 -14.28 8.83
C ASN A 195 -11.12 -13.64 9.61
N TYR A 196 -11.69 -12.50 9.15
CA TYR A 196 -12.70 -11.76 9.91
C TYR A 196 -13.87 -11.23 9.08
N ILE A 197 -13.76 -11.11 7.76
CA ILE A 197 -14.82 -10.59 6.89
C ILE A 197 -15.87 -11.70 6.68
N LYS A 198 -17.09 -11.47 7.12
CA LYS A 198 -18.17 -12.48 7.08
C LYS A 198 -18.94 -12.50 5.76
N GLN A 199 -18.93 -11.40 5.01
CA GLN A 199 -19.57 -11.37 3.71
C GLN A 199 -18.66 -12.09 2.70
N GLY A 200 -19.23 -13.08 1.97
CA GLY A 200 -18.40 -13.95 1.12
C GLY A 200 -17.64 -15.01 1.94
N GLU A 201 -18.30 -15.68 2.88
CA GLU A 201 -17.72 -16.61 3.87
C GLU A 201 -16.85 -17.72 3.25
N GLU A 202 -17.04 -18.08 1.98
CA GLU A 202 -16.23 -19.09 1.30
C GLU A 202 -14.73 -18.76 1.25
N TYR A 203 -14.38 -17.47 1.39
CA TYR A 203 -13.01 -16.95 1.41
C TYR A 203 -12.54 -16.50 2.80
N THR A 204 -13.31 -16.78 3.83
CA THR A 204 -13.00 -16.42 5.21
C THR A 204 -12.67 -17.67 6.02
N SER A 205 -11.49 -17.69 6.63
CA SER A 205 -11.09 -18.81 7.49
C SER A 205 -10.27 -18.35 8.68
N THR A 206 -10.63 -18.84 9.85
CA THR A 206 -9.86 -18.68 11.10
C THR A 206 -8.91 -19.84 11.38
N VAL A 207 -8.77 -20.75 10.43
CA VAL A 207 -7.83 -21.88 10.45
C VAL A 207 -7.06 -21.94 9.12
N PRO A 208 -5.92 -22.62 9.04
CA PRO A 208 -5.20 -22.80 7.79
C PRO A 208 -6.10 -23.35 6.69
N ALA A 209 -6.06 -22.74 5.52
CA ALA A 209 -6.94 -23.06 4.39
C ALA A 209 -6.18 -23.02 3.05
N ASN A 210 -6.79 -23.59 2.02
CA ASN A 210 -6.29 -23.52 0.64
C ASN A 210 -7.40 -23.03 -0.27
N TYR A 211 -7.05 -22.11 -1.17
CA TYR A 211 -7.97 -21.56 -2.17
C TYR A 211 -7.34 -21.67 -3.56
N THR A 212 -8.19 -21.77 -4.56
CA THR A 212 -7.79 -21.63 -5.96
C THR A 212 -8.67 -20.58 -6.61
N ILE A 213 -8.04 -19.52 -7.11
CA ILE A 213 -8.71 -18.44 -7.83
C ILE A 213 -7.99 -18.25 -9.15
N LYS A 214 -8.66 -18.52 -10.29
CA LYS A 214 -8.00 -18.59 -11.61
C LYS A 214 -6.79 -19.54 -11.56
N ASN A 215 -5.60 -19.08 -11.93
CA ASN A 215 -4.35 -19.85 -11.88
C ASN A 215 -3.59 -19.72 -10.55
N PHE A 216 -4.13 -18.96 -9.60
CA PHE A 216 -3.49 -18.74 -8.31
C PHE A 216 -3.86 -19.83 -7.32
N THR A 217 -2.85 -20.43 -6.69
CA THR A 217 -3.03 -21.33 -5.54
C THR A 217 -2.62 -20.57 -4.27
N ILE A 218 -3.56 -20.37 -3.36
CA ILE A 218 -3.38 -19.58 -2.16
C ILE A 218 -3.44 -20.50 -0.95
N ARG A 219 -2.39 -20.51 -0.15
CA ARG A 219 -2.30 -21.23 1.12
C ARG A 219 -2.29 -20.22 2.25
N THR A 220 -3.02 -20.48 3.32
CA THR A 220 -3.02 -19.60 4.48
C THR A 220 -2.57 -20.34 5.73
N SER A 221 -1.82 -19.65 6.58
CA SER A 221 -1.57 -20.03 7.97
C SER A 221 -2.15 -18.95 8.87
N ILE A 222 -2.60 -19.33 10.06
CA ILE A 222 -3.11 -18.39 11.06
C ILE A 222 -2.07 -18.27 12.17
N THR A 223 -1.66 -17.05 12.47
CA THR A 223 -0.62 -16.77 13.46
C THR A 223 -1.11 -15.75 14.48
N ASP A 224 -0.44 -15.72 15.64
CA ASP A 224 -0.60 -14.61 16.55
C ASP A 224 -0.03 -13.33 15.91
N HIS A 225 -0.56 -12.21 16.33
CA HIS A 225 0.01 -10.91 16.03
C HIS A 225 1.32 -10.72 16.82
N ASN A 226 2.15 -9.83 16.35
CA ASN A 226 3.34 -9.38 17.08
C ASN A 226 3.00 -8.79 18.48
N ASN A 227 1.85 -8.16 18.61
CA ASN A 227 1.32 -7.78 19.92
C ASN A 227 0.83 -9.04 20.65
N SER A 228 1.41 -9.33 21.81
CA SER A 228 1.18 -10.56 22.59
C SER A 228 -0.26 -10.79 23.06
N GLY A 229 -1.14 -9.78 22.97
CA GLY A 229 -2.55 -9.89 23.34
C GLY A 229 -3.46 -10.42 22.22
N LEU A 230 -2.97 -10.57 20.98
CA LEU A 230 -3.77 -10.90 19.81
C LEU A 230 -3.39 -12.27 19.24
N SER A 231 -4.00 -13.33 19.80
CA SER A 231 -3.79 -14.70 19.36
C SER A 231 -4.64 -15.08 18.15
N ASN A 232 -4.08 -15.86 17.21
CA ASN A 232 -4.74 -16.29 15.96
C ASN A 232 -5.34 -15.12 15.16
N PHE A 233 -4.63 -14.02 15.12
CA PHE A 233 -5.15 -12.75 14.62
C PHE A 233 -4.72 -12.44 13.18
N VAL A 234 -3.59 -13.01 12.73
CA VAL A 234 -3.00 -12.69 11.43
C VAL A 234 -3.09 -13.88 10.49
N THR A 235 -3.57 -13.64 9.28
CA THR A 235 -3.49 -14.57 8.16
C THR A 235 -2.20 -14.33 7.39
N VAL A 236 -1.34 -15.34 7.34
CA VAL A 236 -0.17 -15.38 6.47
C VAL A 236 -0.61 -15.96 5.13
N PHE A 237 -0.35 -15.25 4.04
CA PHE A 237 -0.64 -15.72 2.67
C PHE A 237 0.61 -16.24 2.01
N CYS A 238 0.55 -17.47 1.48
CA CYS A 238 1.58 -18.04 0.61
C CYS A 238 0.93 -18.38 -0.74
N ILE A 239 1.31 -17.62 -1.78
CA ILE A 239 0.61 -17.62 -3.08
C ILE A 239 1.56 -18.13 -4.16
N ASP A 240 1.13 -19.18 -4.87
CA ASP A 240 1.73 -19.62 -6.13
C ASP A 240 0.94 -18.99 -7.27
N CYS A 241 1.60 -18.17 -8.06
CA CYS A 241 1.01 -17.42 -9.16
C CYS A 241 0.83 -18.24 -10.45
N GLY A 242 1.17 -19.52 -10.44
CA GLY A 242 0.94 -20.45 -11.54
C GLY A 242 2.03 -20.42 -12.65
N ALA A 243 1.89 -21.33 -13.60
CA ALA A 243 2.91 -21.59 -14.63
C ALA A 243 3.15 -20.39 -15.57
N ASP A 244 2.12 -19.62 -15.86
CA ASP A 244 2.21 -18.47 -16.77
C ASP A 244 2.92 -17.25 -16.16
N SER A 245 3.08 -17.22 -14.84
CA SER A 245 3.92 -16.25 -14.11
C SER A 245 5.40 -16.64 -14.04
N GLY A 246 5.81 -17.76 -14.60
CA GLY A 246 7.12 -18.37 -14.39
C GLY A 246 7.21 -19.06 -13.03
N HIS A 247 6.10 -19.56 -12.50
CA HIS A 247 5.96 -20.16 -11.16
C HIS A 247 6.43 -19.24 -10.02
N PHE A 248 6.19 -17.94 -10.19
CA PHE A 248 6.48 -16.98 -9.14
C PHE A 248 5.65 -17.30 -7.89
N THR A 249 6.31 -17.42 -6.75
CA THR A 249 5.67 -17.63 -5.45
C THR A 249 6.02 -16.52 -4.49
N LEU A 250 5.07 -16.11 -3.68
CA LEU A 250 5.30 -15.12 -2.64
C LEU A 250 4.71 -15.57 -1.31
N MET A 251 5.30 -15.09 -0.22
CA MET A 251 4.73 -15.18 1.12
C MET A 251 4.66 -13.80 1.75
N HIS A 252 3.45 -13.41 2.14
CA HIS A 252 3.16 -12.16 2.84
C HIS A 252 2.75 -12.48 4.27
N THR A 253 3.47 -11.93 5.24
CA THR A 253 3.31 -12.34 6.64
C THR A 253 2.35 -11.46 7.44
N GLY A 254 1.93 -10.30 6.90
CA GLY A 254 1.28 -9.30 7.73
C GLY A 254 2.09 -9.05 9.01
N ASP A 255 1.40 -8.72 10.07
CA ASP A 255 1.98 -8.43 11.38
C ASP A 255 2.18 -9.66 12.27
N SER A 256 2.51 -10.78 11.66
CA SER A 256 2.78 -12.04 12.35
C SER A 256 3.88 -11.90 13.42
N ASN A 257 3.78 -12.72 14.47
CA ASN A 257 4.79 -12.87 15.50
C ASN A 257 5.99 -13.73 15.11
N TYR A 258 6.01 -14.30 13.91
CA TYR A 258 7.07 -15.16 13.37
C TYR A 258 7.39 -16.42 14.17
N LYS A 259 6.43 -17.00 14.89
CA LYS A 259 6.62 -18.32 15.52
C LYS A 259 6.51 -19.43 14.46
N PRO A 260 7.58 -20.19 14.14
CA PRO A 260 7.55 -21.19 13.08
C PRO A 260 6.44 -22.22 13.24
N THR A 261 6.12 -22.61 14.49
CA THR A 261 5.06 -23.58 14.79
C THR A 261 3.66 -23.18 14.31
N GLN A 262 3.45 -21.90 13.96
CA GLN A 262 2.20 -21.37 13.45
C GLN A 262 2.18 -21.23 11.92
N PHE A 263 3.33 -21.34 11.26
CA PHE A 263 3.45 -21.33 9.79
C PHE A 263 3.26 -22.76 9.23
N THR A 264 2.05 -23.28 9.37
CA THR A 264 1.76 -24.70 9.15
C THR A 264 1.41 -25.05 7.71
N ASN A 265 1.10 -24.05 6.86
CA ASN A 265 0.66 -24.27 5.48
C ASN A 265 1.39 -23.32 4.52
N ILE A 266 2.71 -23.41 4.50
CA ILE A 266 3.58 -22.57 3.67
C ILE A 266 4.40 -23.45 2.71
N LEU A 267 5.07 -22.81 1.75
CA LEU A 267 6.07 -23.45 0.89
C LEU A 267 7.44 -23.37 1.56
N GLY A 268 8.24 -24.44 1.41
CA GLY A 268 9.61 -24.48 1.95
C GLY A 268 10.58 -23.53 1.23
N THR A 269 10.23 -23.09 0.02
CA THR A 269 10.93 -22.07 -0.75
C THR A 269 9.91 -21.13 -1.37
N VAL A 270 10.24 -19.84 -1.44
CA VAL A 270 9.46 -18.82 -2.15
C VAL A 270 10.41 -17.88 -2.88
N GLU A 271 10.00 -17.35 -4.02
CA GLU A 271 10.76 -16.32 -4.72
C GLU A 271 10.78 -15.03 -3.92
N LEU A 272 9.66 -14.68 -3.28
CA LEU A 272 9.51 -13.43 -2.55
C LEU A 272 8.90 -13.63 -1.15
N LEU A 273 9.57 -13.10 -0.13
CA LEU A 273 9.03 -12.94 1.21
C LEU A 273 8.79 -11.45 1.47
N ILE A 274 7.57 -11.11 1.90
CA ILE A 274 7.17 -9.77 2.31
C ILE A 274 6.86 -9.79 3.81
N PRO A 275 7.85 -9.52 4.66
CA PRO A 275 7.67 -9.46 6.08
C PRO A 275 7.49 -8.01 6.54
N ARG A 276 6.83 -7.83 7.69
CA ARG A 276 6.92 -6.56 8.37
C ARG A 276 8.34 -6.35 8.95
N TYR A 277 8.64 -5.14 9.32
CA TYR A 277 9.93 -4.72 9.87
C TYR A 277 10.42 -5.47 11.13
N ALA A 278 9.65 -6.35 11.72
CA ALA A 278 10.00 -7.02 12.96
C ALA A 278 11.35 -7.73 12.89
N PRO A 279 12.32 -7.18 13.59
CA PRO A 279 13.69 -7.50 13.27
C PRO A 279 14.16 -8.82 13.86
N ASN A 280 13.77 -9.10 15.10
CA ASN A 280 14.40 -10.19 15.85
C ASN A 280 14.09 -11.56 15.25
N ALA A 281 12.83 -11.77 14.85
CA ALA A 281 12.41 -13.04 14.27
C ALA A 281 13.09 -13.36 12.94
N LEU A 282 13.33 -12.34 12.09
CA LEU A 282 14.00 -12.53 10.80
C LEU A 282 15.52 -12.58 10.95
N THR A 283 16.09 -11.77 11.81
CA THR A 283 17.54 -11.78 12.08
C THR A 283 18.00 -13.04 12.82
N GLU A 284 17.10 -13.66 13.59
CA GLU A 284 17.34 -14.93 14.28
C GLU A 284 16.92 -16.15 13.46
N ASN A 285 16.52 -15.99 12.20
CA ASN A 285 16.07 -17.05 11.30
C ASN A 285 14.84 -17.84 11.82
N ASN A 286 13.90 -17.20 12.50
CA ASN A 286 12.72 -17.89 13.01
C ASN A 286 11.83 -18.45 11.91
N ILE A 287 11.65 -17.71 10.80
CA ILE A 287 10.87 -18.15 9.64
C ILE A 287 11.71 -18.32 8.36
N ILE A 288 12.97 -17.92 8.36
CA ILE A 288 13.89 -18.12 7.24
C ILE A 288 14.80 -19.30 7.56
N GLY A 289 14.69 -20.38 6.79
CA GLY A 289 15.46 -21.58 7.01
C GLY A 289 14.86 -22.82 6.34
N LYS A 290 15.24 -24.01 6.82
CA LYS A 290 14.88 -25.32 6.22
C LYS A 290 14.05 -26.21 7.16
N LYS A 291 13.69 -25.72 8.33
CA LYS A 291 12.92 -26.50 9.32
C LYS A 291 11.41 -26.32 9.06
N ASP A 292 10.61 -27.15 9.69
CA ASP A 292 9.16 -27.01 9.67
C ASP A 292 8.76 -25.59 10.12
N GLY A 293 7.81 -24.98 9.40
CA GLY A 293 7.39 -23.61 9.64
C GLY A 293 8.39 -22.54 9.16
N GLN A 294 9.41 -22.93 8.40
CA GLN A 294 10.36 -22.01 7.78
C GLN A 294 10.29 -22.07 6.25
N THR A 295 10.72 -21.01 5.61
CA THR A 295 10.86 -20.90 4.15
C THR A 295 12.23 -20.35 3.77
N GLN A 296 12.68 -20.64 2.56
CA GLN A 296 13.89 -20.07 1.98
C GLN A 296 13.48 -19.08 0.88
N PRO A 297 13.46 -17.77 1.17
CA PRO A 297 13.17 -16.79 0.14
C PRO A 297 14.39 -16.52 -0.75
N ALA A 298 14.15 -16.29 -2.05
CA ALA A 298 15.15 -15.74 -2.94
C ALA A 298 15.32 -14.23 -2.72
N TYR A 299 14.21 -13.54 -2.44
CA TYR A 299 14.15 -12.10 -2.18
C TYR A 299 13.32 -11.79 -0.93
N VAL A 300 13.71 -10.74 -0.21
CA VAL A 300 12.94 -10.20 0.92
C VAL A 300 12.64 -8.71 0.63
N LEU A 301 11.38 -8.32 0.71
CA LEU A 301 10.97 -6.91 0.68
C LEU A 301 10.48 -6.53 2.07
N LEU A 302 11.36 -5.88 2.84
CA LEU A 302 11.04 -5.44 4.20
C LEU A 302 10.02 -4.30 4.15
N SER A 303 8.92 -4.46 4.84
CA SER A 303 7.74 -3.60 4.76
C SER A 303 7.27 -3.14 6.14
N HIS A 304 6.13 -2.44 6.20
CA HIS A 304 5.60 -1.76 7.39
C HIS A 304 6.49 -0.60 7.83
N ILE A 305 6.75 0.32 6.92
CA ILE A 305 7.69 1.42 7.09
C ILE A 305 6.97 2.72 6.77
N LEU A 306 7.22 3.75 7.59
CA LEU A 306 6.54 5.04 7.52
C LEU A 306 5.01 4.92 7.55
N GLU A 307 4.48 4.07 8.44
CA GLU A 307 3.05 4.00 8.67
C GLU A 307 2.60 5.30 9.39
N LEU A 308 1.82 6.15 8.70
CA LEU A 308 1.55 7.53 9.12
C LEU A 308 0.43 7.67 10.15
N THR A 309 -0.34 6.60 10.43
CA THR A 309 -1.34 6.62 11.53
C THR A 309 -0.69 6.47 12.91
N HIS A 310 0.58 6.04 12.98
CA HIS A 310 1.38 6.03 14.21
C HIS A 310 2.15 7.34 14.39
N VAL A 311 2.53 7.67 15.62
CA VAL A 311 3.38 8.82 15.90
C VAL A 311 4.82 8.58 15.46
N SER A 312 5.53 9.63 15.06
CA SER A 312 6.87 9.51 14.44
C SER A 312 7.92 8.89 15.35
N GLU A 313 7.78 9.01 16.67
CA GLU A 313 8.70 8.46 17.67
C GLU A 313 8.38 7.03 18.10
N GLU A 314 7.26 6.45 17.61
CA GLU A 314 6.89 5.07 17.92
C GLU A 314 7.59 4.07 17.01
N GLU A 315 8.00 2.92 17.57
CA GLU A 315 8.58 1.82 16.80
C GLU A 315 7.68 1.36 15.65
N SER A 316 6.35 1.44 15.82
CA SER A 316 5.38 1.03 14.80
C SER A 316 5.45 1.87 13.53
N ARG A 317 5.90 3.12 13.60
CA ARG A 317 6.06 3.97 12.43
C ARG A 317 7.32 3.66 11.63
N TRP A 318 8.33 3.21 12.24
CA TRP A 318 9.65 2.87 11.68
C TRP A 318 10.18 3.79 10.58
N SER A 319 11.36 4.33 10.81
CA SER A 319 12.04 5.16 9.83
C SER A 319 12.68 4.32 8.72
N ILE A 320 12.89 4.96 7.57
CA ILE A 320 13.63 4.37 6.44
C ILE A 320 15.03 3.96 6.89
N ALA A 321 15.73 4.79 7.66
CA ALA A 321 17.07 4.47 8.15
C ALA A 321 17.08 3.20 9.02
N SER A 322 16.12 3.08 9.94
CA SER A 322 15.96 1.87 10.77
C SER A 322 15.63 0.64 9.92
N ALA A 323 14.78 0.80 8.91
CA ALA A 323 14.42 -0.28 8.01
C ALA A 323 15.63 -0.77 7.19
N LEU A 324 16.45 0.13 6.66
CA LEU A 324 17.67 -0.21 5.93
C LEU A 324 18.70 -0.92 6.84
N GLU A 325 18.87 -0.44 8.07
CA GLU A 325 19.72 -1.12 9.06
C GLU A 325 19.23 -2.53 9.35
N ARG A 326 17.91 -2.71 9.50
CA ARG A 326 17.31 -4.03 9.75
C ARG A 326 17.40 -4.95 8.54
N ALA A 327 17.16 -4.43 7.36
CA ALA A 327 17.31 -5.18 6.11
C ALA A 327 18.70 -5.79 5.97
N SER A 328 19.74 -5.04 6.36
CA SER A 328 21.13 -5.52 6.32
C SER A 328 21.44 -6.67 7.30
N LYS A 329 20.57 -6.89 8.30
CA LYS A 329 20.72 -7.96 9.31
C LYS A 329 19.88 -9.20 9.02
N ILE A 330 19.04 -9.17 7.99
CA ILE A 330 18.24 -10.34 7.59
C ILE A 330 19.15 -11.35 6.91
N HIS A 331 19.02 -12.62 7.27
CA HIS A 331 19.82 -13.71 6.71
C HIS A 331 19.31 -14.12 5.30
N CYS A 332 19.32 -13.15 4.41
CA CYS A 332 19.01 -13.28 2.99
C CYS A 332 19.83 -12.25 2.23
N ASP A 333 20.59 -12.67 1.23
CA ASP A 333 21.51 -11.79 0.49
C ASP A 333 20.78 -10.72 -0.36
N GLN A 334 19.48 -10.91 -0.59
CA GLN A 334 18.68 -10.07 -1.47
C GLN A 334 17.50 -9.48 -0.69
N THR A 335 17.82 -8.62 0.27
CA THR A 335 16.83 -7.89 1.10
C THR A 335 16.80 -6.43 0.72
N TYR A 336 15.61 -5.91 0.46
CA TYR A 336 15.36 -4.54 0.01
C TYR A 336 14.25 -3.89 0.82
N VAL A 337 14.21 -2.56 0.76
CA VAL A 337 13.19 -1.71 1.36
C VAL A 337 12.51 -0.94 0.23
N PRO A 338 11.40 -1.42 -0.31
CA PRO A 338 10.64 -0.71 -1.33
C PRO A 338 9.85 0.46 -0.72
N MET A 339 9.50 1.42 -1.56
CA MET A 339 8.76 2.62 -1.19
C MET A 339 7.58 2.87 -2.13
N TRP A 340 6.71 3.77 -1.77
CA TRP A 340 5.42 4.07 -2.41
C TRP A 340 5.48 4.21 -3.93
N GLY A 341 4.71 3.39 -4.63
CA GLY A 341 4.61 3.36 -6.08
C GLY A 341 5.79 2.73 -6.81
N GLU A 342 6.80 2.22 -6.09
CA GLU A 342 7.90 1.50 -6.73
C GLU A 342 7.42 0.18 -7.33
N LYS A 343 7.93 -0.14 -8.52
CA LYS A 343 7.60 -1.33 -9.30
C LYS A 343 8.80 -2.25 -9.39
N MET A 344 8.54 -3.53 -9.25
CA MET A 344 9.51 -4.61 -9.44
C MET A 344 8.96 -5.61 -10.47
N ILE A 345 9.84 -6.23 -11.23
CA ILE A 345 9.46 -7.18 -12.27
C ILE A 345 10.21 -8.50 -12.05
N TRP A 346 9.45 -9.56 -11.78
CA TRP A 346 9.96 -10.93 -11.83
C TRP A 346 10.04 -11.41 -13.26
N LYS A 347 11.22 -11.79 -13.71
CA LYS A 347 11.46 -12.35 -15.05
C LYS A 347 12.73 -13.17 -15.04
N ASN A 348 12.73 -14.35 -15.70
CA ASN A 348 13.89 -15.24 -15.82
C ASN A 348 14.51 -15.60 -14.44
N ASN A 349 13.67 -15.92 -13.46
CA ASN A 349 14.06 -16.26 -12.08
C ASN A 349 14.84 -15.14 -11.37
N LYS A 350 14.58 -13.90 -11.74
CA LYS A 350 15.16 -12.71 -11.10
C LYS A 350 14.09 -11.65 -10.88
N LEU A 351 14.19 -10.97 -9.77
CA LEU A 351 13.46 -9.76 -9.48
C LEU A 351 14.34 -8.56 -9.92
N ASN A 352 13.75 -7.65 -10.72
CA ASN A 352 14.44 -6.48 -11.30
C ASN A 352 13.66 -5.21 -11.03
#